data_1a1edec6e675e408893127d2a0dc7aa3
#
_entry.id   1a1edec6e675e408893127d2a0dc7aa3
#
_cell.length_a   1.000
_cell.length_b   1.000
_cell.length_c   1.000
_cell.angle_alpha   90.00
_cell.angle_beta   90.00
_cell.angle_gamma   90.00
#
_symmetry.space_group_name_H-M   'P 1'
#
loop_
_entity.id
_entity.type
_entity.pdbx_description
1 polymer ?
#
loop_
_entity_poly.entity_id
_entity_poly.type
_entity_poly.pdbx_seq_one_letter_code
_entity_poly.pdbx_strand_id
1 'polypeptide(L)'
;WMFVGYFLYKHESVIDELRDVDDARSSDASGMVGEANSGMSAGDYLLSPEISQMVKDLFENQKIYLDPKLKLSDVAMRVGTNRTYLSRFFNQENGKTFYDYVNNYRVKYAEQLLSSTKDPLSFIAEKAGFNSPSTFRRVFASVYGCSPQEYRRRVSNG
;
A
#
# COMPACT_ATOMS: atom_id res chain seq x y z
N TRP A 1 9.64 -14.55 -19.48
CA TRP A 1 9.39 -13.09 -19.53
C TRP A 1 8.52 -12.58 -18.36
N MET A 2 7.61 -13.39 -17.81
CA MET A 2 6.83 -13.04 -16.61
C MET A 2 7.69 -12.95 -15.33
N PHE A 3 8.76 -13.75 -15.21
CA PHE A 3 9.63 -13.76 -14.04
C PHE A 3 10.54 -12.54 -13.92
N VAL A 4 10.98 -11.95 -15.02
CA VAL A 4 11.85 -10.76 -15.02
C VAL A 4 11.11 -9.51 -14.54
N GLY A 5 9.83 -9.35 -14.94
CA GLY A 5 8.98 -8.26 -14.46
C GLY A 5 8.69 -8.33 -12.97
N TYR A 6 8.51 -9.53 -12.43
CA TYR A 6 8.30 -9.76 -11.01
C TYR A 6 9.54 -9.43 -10.18
N PHE A 7 10.73 -9.76 -10.68
CA PHE A 7 12.00 -9.52 -10.00
C PHE A 7 12.38 -8.03 -9.97
N LEU A 8 12.15 -7.30 -11.07
CA LEU A 8 12.34 -5.84 -11.13
C LEU A 8 11.34 -5.10 -10.25
N TYR A 9 10.08 -5.52 -10.21
CA TYR A 9 9.06 -4.98 -9.32
C TYR A 9 9.44 -5.13 -7.84
N LYS A 10 9.95 -6.30 -7.46
CA LYS A 10 10.38 -6.56 -6.08
C LYS A 10 11.59 -5.72 -5.67
N HIS A 11 12.48 -5.39 -6.62
CA HIS A 11 13.67 -4.59 -6.34
C HIS A 11 13.36 -3.10 -6.14
N GLU A 12 12.40 -2.54 -6.87
CA GLU A 12 11.98 -1.14 -6.70
C GLU A 12 11.10 -0.94 -5.46
N SER A 13 10.30 -1.93 -5.10
CA SER A 13 9.52 -1.94 -3.84
C SER A 13 10.43 -1.87 -2.61
N VAL A 14 11.59 -2.54 -2.66
CA VAL A 14 12.62 -2.52 -1.60
C VAL A 14 13.28 -1.14 -1.49
N ILE A 15 13.46 -0.42 -2.61
CA ILE A 15 14.08 0.92 -2.60
C ILE A 15 13.15 1.96 -1.98
N ASP A 16 11.83 1.89 -2.24
CA ASP A 16 10.85 2.77 -1.61
C ASP A 16 10.73 2.46 -0.10
N GLU A 17 10.84 1.20 0.29
CA GLU A 17 10.85 0.79 1.70
C GLU A 17 12.12 1.26 2.43
N LEU A 18 13.27 1.30 1.74
CA LEU A 18 14.53 1.85 2.28
C LEU A 18 14.49 3.38 2.43
N ARG A 19 13.78 4.10 1.57
CA ARG A 19 13.57 5.55 1.73
C ARG A 19 12.78 5.88 2.98
N ASP A 20 11.75 5.09 3.31
CA ASP A 20 11.00 5.28 4.56
C ASP A 20 11.81 4.91 5.81
N VAL A 21 12.85 4.08 5.68
CA VAL A 21 13.78 3.76 6.78
C VAL A 21 14.72 4.93 7.07
N ASP A 22 15.14 5.67 6.05
CA ASP A 22 16.01 6.84 6.23
C ASP A 22 15.25 8.04 6.84
N ASP A 23 13.97 8.24 6.49
CA ASP A 23 13.12 9.26 7.13
C ASP A 23 12.81 8.92 8.60
N ALA A 24 12.75 7.63 8.95
CA ALA A 24 12.56 7.20 10.35
C ALA A 24 13.83 7.35 11.20
N ARG A 25 15.01 7.35 10.57
CA ARG A 25 16.29 7.52 11.29
C ARG A 25 16.59 8.96 11.67
N SER A 26 16.03 9.92 10.96
CA SER A 26 16.23 11.35 11.24
C SER A 26 15.29 11.92 12.31
N SER A 27 14.26 11.18 12.73
CA SER A 27 13.31 11.63 13.76
C SER A 27 13.49 11.01 15.15
N ASP A 28 14.39 10.02 15.33
CA ASP A 28 14.59 9.33 16.61
C ASP A 28 15.82 9.80 17.42
N ALA A 29 16.28 11.03 17.19
CA ALA A 29 17.28 11.65 18.04
C ALA A 29 16.64 12.69 18.97
N SER A 30 15.65 12.32 19.77
CA SER A 30 15.26 13.08 20.96
C SER A 30 14.31 12.28 21.86
N GLY A 31 14.87 11.68 22.89
CA GLY A 31 14.40 11.49 24.26
C GLY A 31 12.96 11.05 24.51
N MET A 32 12.76 9.91 25.10
CA MET A 32 12.44 9.74 26.52
C MET A 32 11.98 8.31 26.82
N VAL A 33 12.66 7.73 27.80
CA VAL A 33 12.33 6.54 28.54
C VAL A 33 10.95 6.70 29.19
N GLY A 34 10.07 5.76 28.94
CA GLY A 34 8.80 5.60 29.64
C GLY A 34 8.49 4.11 29.75
N GLU A 35 8.89 3.50 30.86
CA GLU A 35 8.45 2.17 31.27
C GLU A 35 6.93 2.15 31.44
N ALA A 36 6.27 1.21 30.81
CA ALA A 36 5.05 0.60 31.34
C ALA A 36 4.86 -0.79 30.71
N ASN A 37 5.37 -1.77 31.41
CA ASN A 37 4.71 -2.96 31.96
C ASN A 37 3.53 -3.55 31.17
N SER A 38 3.74 -4.75 30.70
CA SER A 38 3.13 -6.02 31.09
C SER A 38 3.32 -7.07 30.01
N GLY A 39 3.92 -8.16 30.45
CA GLY A 39 4.23 -9.38 29.75
C GLY A 39 3.13 -9.93 28.84
N MET A 40 3.28 -9.65 27.58
CA MET A 40 2.77 -10.48 26.51
C MET A 40 3.93 -10.74 25.56
N SER A 41 4.18 -12.03 25.34
CA SER A 41 5.25 -12.51 24.48
C SER A 41 5.14 -11.90 23.07
N ALA A 42 6.26 -11.46 22.50
CA ALA A 42 6.35 -10.90 21.14
C ALA A 42 5.83 -11.86 20.04
N GLY A 43 5.46 -13.09 20.37
CA GLY A 43 4.87 -14.09 19.49
C GLY A 43 3.34 -14.06 19.40
N ASP A 44 2.68 -13.49 20.42
CA ASP A 44 1.19 -13.50 20.51
C ASP A 44 0.50 -12.38 19.71
N TYR A 45 1.26 -11.40 19.24
CA TYR A 45 0.72 -10.26 18.45
C TYR A 45 0.63 -10.53 16.96
N LEU A 46 1.06 -11.72 16.51
CA LEU A 46 1.26 -11.97 15.08
C LEU A 46 -0.03 -12.21 14.29
N LEU A 47 -1.15 -12.37 14.96
CA LEU A 47 -2.44 -12.64 14.31
C LEU A 47 -3.60 -12.13 15.18
N SER A 48 -3.57 -10.86 15.58
CA SER A 48 -4.75 -10.30 16.24
C SER A 48 -5.86 -10.13 15.20
N PRO A 49 -6.94 -10.91 15.28
CA PRO A 49 -8.09 -10.76 14.39
C PRO A 49 -8.65 -9.33 14.40
N GLU A 50 -8.50 -8.64 15.52
CA GLU A 50 -8.95 -7.27 15.70
C GLU A 50 -8.16 -6.31 14.81
N ILE A 51 -6.82 -6.42 14.76
CA ILE A 51 -5.98 -5.57 13.91
C ILE A 51 -6.28 -5.84 12.43
N SER A 52 -6.42 -7.11 12.05
CA SER A 52 -6.82 -7.48 10.69
C SER A 52 -8.15 -6.84 10.30
N GLN A 53 -9.14 -6.90 11.17
CA GLN A 53 -10.45 -6.31 10.92
C GLN A 53 -10.39 -4.78 10.86
N MET A 54 -9.61 -4.14 11.75
CA MET A 54 -9.43 -2.68 11.73
C MET A 54 -8.72 -2.21 10.47
N VAL A 55 -7.65 -2.90 10.03
CA VAL A 55 -6.97 -2.61 8.77
C VAL A 55 -7.95 -2.73 7.61
N LYS A 56 -8.72 -3.81 7.56
CA LYS A 56 -9.73 -4.02 6.52
C LYS A 56 -10.76 -2.90 6.47
N ASP A 57 -11.28 -2.47 7.63
CA ASP A 57 -12.22 -1.35 7.72
C ASP A 57 -11.63 -0.04 7.18
N LEU A 58 -10.39 0.27 7.55
CA LEU A 58 -9.68 1.46 7.06
C LEU A 58 -9.56 1.47 5.53
N PHE A 59 -9.32 0.32 4.91
CA PHE A 59 -9.16 0.22 3.47
C PHE A 59 -10.48 0.08 2.71
N GLU A 60 -11.41 -0.74 3.17
CA GLU A 60 -12.67 -1.00 2.46
C GLU A 60 -13.71 0.11 2.67
N ASN A 61 -13.89 0.56 3.92
CA ASN A 61 -14.92 1.53 4.27
C ASN A 61 -14.41 2.98 4.24
N GLN A 62 -13.24 3.24 4.85
CA GLN A 62 -12.70 4.60 4.94
C GLN A 62 -11.83 4.97 3.73
N LYS A 63 -11.44 4.00 2.89
CA LYS A 63 -10.67 4.19 1.64
C LYS A 63 -9.41 5.05 1.84
N ILE A 64 -8.69 4.83 2.94
CA ILE A 64 -7.51 5.62 3.28
C ILE A 64 -6.40 5.53 2.22
N TYR A 65 -6.41 4.50 1.37
CA TYR A 65 -5.49 4.34 0.25
C TYR A 65 -5.58 5.47 -0.79
N LEU A 66 -6.65 6.26 -0.79
CA LEU A 66 -6.80 7.41 -1.69
C LEU A 66 -5.92 8.60 -1.29
N ASP A 67 -5.40 8.62 -0.06
CA ASP A 67 -4.41 9.61 0.33
C ASP A 67 -3.05 9.25 -0.32
N PRO A 68 -2.51 10.13 -1.22
CA PRO A 68 -1.23 9.88 -1.87
C PRO A 68 -0.04 9.89 -0.91
N LYS A 69 -0.20 10.47 0.29
CA LYS A 69 0.84 10.58 1.32
C LYS A 69 0.73 9.51 2.42
N LEU A 70 -0.20 8.55 2.28
CA LEU A 70 -0.42 7.51 3.28
C LEU A 70 0.87 6.73 3.56
N LYS A 71 1.24 6.66 4.84
CA LYS A 71 2.40 5.93 5.36
C LYS A 71 1.96 4.76 6.25
N LEU A 72 2.83 3.78 6.37
CA LEU A 72 2.63 2.65 7.28
C LEU A 72 2.46 3.10 8.74
N SER A 73 3.20 4.15 9.15
CA SER A 73 3.08 4.78 10.48
C SER A 73 1.67 5.31 10.76
N ASP A 74 1.01 5.88 9.74
CA ASP A 74 -0.33 6.45 9.89
C ASP A 74 -1.37 5.36 10.16
N VAL A 75 -1.23 4.24 9.47
CA VAL A 75 -2.09 3.06 9.67
C VAL A 75 -1.80 2.43 11.04
N ALA A 76 -0.52 2.28 11.42
CA ALA A 76 -0.14 1.74 12.71
C ALA A 76 -0.73 2.55 13.88
N MET A 77 -0.67 3.87 13.79
CA MET A 77 -1.29 4.77 14.77
C MET A 77 -2.80 4.59 14.87
N ARG A 78 -3.49 4.47 13.74
CA ARG A 78 -4.96 4.31 13.68
C ARG A 78 -5.45 2.98 14.25
N VAL A 79 -4.66 1.92 14.09
CA VAL A 79 -5.00 0.58 14.62
C VAL A 79 -4.40 0.31 16.00
N GLY A 80 -3.72 1.31 16.61
CA GLY A 80 -3.18 1.20 17.96
C GLY A 80 -1.98 0.26 18.10
N THR A 81 -1.14 0.16 17.06
CA THR A 81 0.05 -0.68 17.07
C THR A 81 1.30 0.10 16.62
N ASN A 82 2.44 -0.57 16.53
CA ASN A 82 3.67 0.03 16.03
C ASN A 82 3.97 -0.37 14.58
N ARG A 83 4.81 0.42 13.92
CA ARG A 83 5.20 0.24 12.52
C ARG A 83 5.83 -1.14 12.26
N THR A 84 6.71 -1.59 13.15
CA THR A 84 7.41 -2.88 13.01
C THR A 84 6.43 -4.05 13.01
N TYR A 85 5.48 -4.03 13.93
CA TYR A 85 4.43 -5.03 14.03
C TYR A 85 3.58 -5.04 12.74
N LEU A 86 3.10 -3.86 12.32
CA LEU A 86 2.24 -3.75 11.16
C LEU A 86 2.97 -4.14 9.85
N SER A 87 4.28 -3.84 9.73
CA SER A 87 5.09 -4.31 8.61
C SER A 87 5.16 -5.84 8.54
N ARG A 88 5.37 -6.50 9.69
CA ARG A 88 5.34 -7.97 9.79
C ARG A 88 3.96 -8.53 9.44
N PHE A 89 2.90 -7.90 9.91
CA PHE A 89 1.53 -8.28 9.60
C PHE A 89 1.29 -8.32 8.08
N PHE A 90 1.63 -7.28 7.34
CA PHE A 90 1.46 -7.27 5.89
C PHE A 90 2.30 -8.35 5.20
N ASN A 91 3.55 -8.51 5.59
CA ASN A 91 4.45 -9.49 4.98
C ASN A 91 4.05 -10.94 5.26
N GLN A 92 3.56 -11.25 6.44
CA GLN A 92 3.22 -12.61 6.86
C GLN A 92 1.81 -13.02 6.46
N GLU A 93 0.80 -12.20 6.72
CA GLU A 93 -0.58 -12.55 6.39
C GLU A 93 -0.90 -12.42 4.91
N ASN A 94 -0.36 -11.41 4.24
CA ASN A 94 -0.71 -11.12 2.87
C ASN A 94 0.39 -11.50 1.87
N GLY A 95 1.57 -11.89 2.34
CA GLY A 95 2.73 -12.18 1.49
C GLY A 95 3.15 -10.96 0.63
N LYS A 96 2.79 -9.76 1.07
CA LYS A 96 2.96 -8.51 0.32
C LYS A 96 3.46 -7.41 1.24
N THR A 97 4.21 -6.46 0.68
CA THR A 97 4.56 -5.25 1.43
C THR A 97 3.33 -4.38 1.66
N PHE A 98 3.42 -3.46 2.61
CA PHE A 98 2.38 -2.44 2.82
C PHE A 98 2.06 -1.67 1.52
N TYR A 99 3.09 -1.28 0.77
CA TYR A 99 2.90 -0.55 -0.48
C TYR A 99 2.22 -1.37 -1.56
N ASP A 100 2.51 -2.67 -1.66
CA ASP A 100 1.81 -3.57 -2.57
C ASP A 100 0.35 -3.70 -2.18
N TYR A 101 0.06 -3.74 -0.89
CA TYR A 101 -1.30 -3.78 -0.38
C TYR A 101 -2.07 -2.52 -0.74
N VAL A 102 -1.50 -1.34 -0.46
CA VAL A 102 -2.07 -0.04 -0.83
C VAL A 102 -2.28 0.07 -2.34
N ASN A 103 -1.26 -0.27 -3.12
CA ASN A 103 -1.31 -0.17 -4.58
C ASN A 103 -2.35 -1.10 -5.20
N ASN A 104 -2.59 -2.28 -4.64
CA ASN A 104 -3.67 -3.16 -5.09
C ASN A 104 -5.06 -2.50 -4.95
N TYR A 105 -5.32 -1.83 -3.83
CA TYR A 105 -6.58 -1.08 -3.65
C TYR A 105 -6.70 0.09 -4.63
N ARG A 106 -5.61 0.87 -4.78
CA ARG A 106 -5.56 1.99 -5.72
C ARG A 106 -5.82 1.56 -7.16
N VAL A 107 -5.19 0.48 -7.60
CA VAL A 107 -5.35 -0.04 -8.96
C VAL A 107 -6.76 -0.57 -9.20
N LYS A 108 -7.37 -1.27 -8.24
CA LYS A 108 -8.76 -1.71 -8.33
C LYS A 108 -9.73 -0.53 -8.44
N TYR A 109 -9.49 0.52 -7.67
CA TYR A 109 -10.30 1.73 -7.76
C TYR A 109 -10.10 2.45 -9.11
N ALA A 110 -8.87 2.55 -9.60
CA ALA A 110 -8.57 3.11 -10.91
C ALA A 110 -9.21 2.31 -12.06
N GLU A 111 -9.25 0.98 -11.94
CA GLU A 111 -9.93 0.09 -12.89
C GLU A 111 -11.42 0.41 -13.01
N GLN A 112 -12.10 0.60 -11.88
CA GLN A 112 -13.50 1.02 -11.85
C GLN A 112 -13.71 2.36 -12.56
N LEU A 113 -12.82 3.35 -12.32
CA LEU A 113 -12.88 4.64 -13.00
C LEU A 113 -12.60 4.54 -14.50
N LEU A 114 -11.66 3.68 -14.92
CA LEU A 114 -11.37 3.42 -16.33
C LEU A 114 -12.56 2.85 -17.09
N SER A 115 -13.33 1.99 -16.43
CA SER A 115 -14.51 1.32 -16.99
C SER A 115 -15.75 2.22 -16.99
N SER A 116 -15.88 3.12 -16.01
CA SER A 116 -17.10 3.93 -15.81
C SER A 116 -17.00 5.36 -16.30
N THR A 117 -15.79 5.88 -16.58
CA THR A 117 -15.58 7.28 -16.97
C THR A 117 -14.70 7.40 -18.21
N LYS A 118 -14.76 8.57 -18.85
CA LYS A 118 -13.86 8.98 -19.93
C LYS A 118 -12.76 9.93 -19.44
N ASP A 119 -12.57 10.05 -18.14
CA ASP A 119 -11.60 10.96 -17.54
C ASP A 119 -10.17 10.70 -18.07
N PRO A 120 -9.32 11.74 -18.16
CA PRO A 120 -7.91 11.58 -18.51
C PRO A 120 -7.20 10.62 -17.54
N LEU A 121 -6.23 9.85 -18.04
CA LEU A 121 -5.49 8.89 -17.23
C LEU A 121 -4.74 9.55 -16.06
N SER A 122 -4.25 10.78 -16.24
CA SER A 122 -3.60 11.56 -15.18
C SER A 122 -4.56 11.86 -14.03
N PHE A 123 -5.79 12.21 -14.36
CA PHE A 123 -6.84 12.50 -13.38
C PHE A 123 -7.28 11.23 -12.63
N ILE A 124 -7.39 10.09 -13.34
CA ILE A 124 -7.68 8.80 -12.70
C ILE A 124 -6.55 8.40 -11.76
N ALA A 125 -5.29 8.58 -12.15
CA ALA A 125 -4.14 8.30 -11.28
C ALA A 125 -4.21 9.12 -9.99
N GLU A 126 -4.48 10.41 -10.10
CA GLU A 126 -4.61 11.32 -8.95
C GLU A 126 -5.78 10.91 -8.05
N LYS A 127 -6.97 10.69 -8.61
CA LYS A 127 -8.16 10.23 -7.87
C LYS A 127 -7.95 8.90 -7.15
N ALA A 128 -7.15 8.01 -7.73
CA ALA A 128 -6.81 6.72 -7.14
C ALA A 128 -5.69 6.81 -6.08
N GLY A 129 -5.19 8.00 -5.78
CA GLY A 129 -4.18 8.24 -4.75
C GLY A 129 -2.74 7.98 -5.19
N PHE A 130 -2.46 7.89 -6.48
CA PHE A 130 -1.08 7.78 -6.97
C PHE A 130 -0.37 9.13 -6.98
N ASN A 131 0.88 9.17 -6.50
CA ASN A 131 1.71 10.37 -6.51
C ASN A 131 2.15 10.80 -7.92
N SER A 132 2.17 9.87 -8.88
CA SER A 132 2.52 10.18 -10.26
C SER A 132 1.82 9.26 -11.26
N PRO A 133 1.53 9.78 -12.47
CA PRO A 133 0.99 8.95 -13.56
C PRO A 133 1.93 7.83 -14.00
N SER A 134 3.23 7.99 -13.83
CA SER A 134 4.22 6.95 -14.15
C SER A 134 4.12 5.76 -13.21
N THR A 135 4.04 6.01 -11.90
CA THR A 135 3.82 4.96 -10.89
C THR A 135 2.49 4.24 -11.15
N PHE A 136 1.42 4.98 -11.41
CA PHE A 136 0.13 4.41 -11.77
C PHE A 136 0.21 3.44 -12.95
N ARG A 137 0.81 3.87 -14.08
CA ARG A 137 0.94 3.03 -15.28
C ARG A 137 1.73 1.76 -15.00
N ARG A 138 2.85 1.87 -14.29
CA ARG A 138 3.71 0.74 -13.92
C ARG A 138 2.96 -0.27 -13.05
N VAL A 139 2.33 0.19 -11.97
CA VAL A 139 1.59 -0.68 -11.05
C VAL A 139 0.38 -1.31 -11.74
N PHE A 140 -0.36 -0.54 -12.53
CA PHE A 140 -1.50 -1.05 -13.28
C PHE A 140 -1.09 -2.17 -14.25
N ALA A 141 -0.03 -1.94 -15.02
CA ALA A 141 0.49 -2.94 -15.96
C ALA A 141 0.99 -4.21 -15.25
N SER A 142 1.59 -4.06 -14.06
CA SER A 142 2.01 -5.21 -13.24
C SER A 142 0.84 -6.08 -12.78
N VAL A 143 -0.30 -5.46 -12.44
CA VAL A 143 -1.48 -6.18 -11.93
C VAL A 143 -2.34 -6.74 -13.06
N TYR A 144 -2.61 -5.95 -14.11
CA TYR A 144 -3.53 -6.33 -15.19
C TYR A 144 -2.85 -6.85 -16.46
N GLY A 145 -1.52 -6.83 -16.53
CA GLY A 145 -0.76 -7.31 -17.70
C GLY A 145 -0.88 -6.43 -18.95
N CYS A 146 -1.48 -5.24 -18.83
CA CYS A 146 -1.62 -4.29 -19.94
C CYS A 146 -1.66 -2.85 -19.41
N SER A 147 -1.41 -1.88 -20.30
CA SER A 147 -1.49 -0.46 -19.92
C SER A 147 -2.92 -0.03 -19.58
N PRO A 148 -3.11 1.02 -18.74
CA PRO A 148 -4.43 1.56 -18.45
C PRO A 148 -5.20 1.99 -19.71
N GLN A 149 -4.50 2.48 -20.72
CA GLN A 149 -5.08 2.89 -21.98
C GLN A 149 -5.59 1.70 -22.81
N GLU A 150 -4.81 0.62 -22.88
CA GLU A 150 -5.22 -0.63 -23.52
C GLU A 150 -6.41 -1.26 -22.81
N TYR A 151 -6.38 -1.26 -21.47
CA TYR A 151 -7.48 -1.76 -20.66
C TYR A 151 -8.78 -1.01 -20.99
N ARG A 152 -8.76 0.33 -20.94
CA ARG A 152 -9.91 1.16 -21.28
C ARG A 152 -10.45 0.85 -22.67
N ARG A 153 -9.57 0.72 -23.68
CA ARG A 153 -9.97 0.41 -25.05
C ARG A 153 -10.67 -0.95 -25.15
N ARG A 154 -10.19 -1.96 -24.43
CA ARG A 154 -10.83 -3.29 -24.42
C ARG A 154 -12.22 -3.26 -23.80
N VAL A 155 -12.37 -2.57 -22.68
CA VAL A 155 -13.67 -2.45 -21.98
C VAL A 155 -14.67 -1.58 -22.77
N SER A 156 -14.20 -0.58 -23.53
CA SER A 156 -15.07 0.29 -24.32
C SER A 156 -15.55 -0.34 -25.64
N ASN A 157 -14.91 -1.41 -26.10
CA ASN A 157 -15.20 -2.09 -27.37
C ASN A 157 -15.96 -3.43 -27.18
N GLY A 158 -16.24 -3.83 -25.95
CA GLY A 158 -17.03 -5.01 -25.59
C GLY A 158 -18.40 -4.63 -25.10
#